data_aefbce10c724ed002ee040981f962783
#
_entry.id   aefbce10c724ed002ee040981f962783
#
_cell.length_a   1.000
_cell.length_b   1.000
_cell.length_c   1.000
_cell.angle_alpha   90.00
_cell.angle_beta   90.00
_cell.angle_gamma   90.00
#
_symmetry.space_group_name_H-M   'P 1'
#
loop_
_entity.id
_entity.type
_entity.pdbx_description
1 polymer ?
#
loop_
_entity_poly.entity_id
_entity_poly.type
_entity_poly.pdbx_seq_one_letter_code
_entity_poly.pdbx_strand_id
1 'polypeptide(L)'
;MERALMCPQCNAPLKPSRFARTVVCSYCGATINLEESIISAERFHQAFRLWNAPQSYSFASWLSLGDDHWAVADLLGSGDICDVYSGQRARWPTELVVLKVLRDRKNITQLDNEWDVLQTLQKSAARGADMFTRLLPEPVMRGNISAGTFDGRRVNIFRWAAGFHHTFDAVQRAYPQGIPPRASIWVWRRILEVLSFIHSSGLVHGAVLPPHLLVQKNEHGVRLVGYGCAGYAAKKIQFMADGYSSFYPAGIRIGSTLTPQLDVLMSARCIVAILGGNPADAYLPAEVPAPLAVLIRRVALGNPASSGVENAWQIREELGALADSVFGAPQFTPIFMPS
;
A
#
# COMPACT_ATOMS: atom_id res chain seq x y z
N MET A 1 19.89 9.98 -29.39
CA MET A 1 18.46 9.79 -29.07
C MET A 1 18.22 10.29 -27.66
N GLU A 2 17.53 11.43 -27.51
CA GLU A 2 17.11 11.88 -26.19
C GLU A 2 16.00 10.93 -25.70
N ARG A 3 16.27 10.23 -24.61
CA ARG A 3 15.23 9.44 -23.95
C ARG A 3 14.25 10.40 -23.27
N ALA A 4 13.00 10.38 -23.66
CA ALA A 4 11.95 11.05 -22.92
C ALA A 4 11.88 10.43 -21.51
N LEU A 5 12.21 11.21 -20.50
CA LEU A 5 12.10 10.79 -19.10
C LEU A 5 10.67 11.05 -18.63
N MET A 6 10.08 10.07 -18.00
CA MET A 6 8.75 10.17 -17.42
C MET A 6 8.86 10.15 -15.90
N CYS A 7 8.03 10.94 -15.23
CA CYS A 7 7.95 10.93 -13.78
C CYS A 7 7.46 9.55 -13.30
N PRO A 8 8.21 8.84 -12.45
CA PRO A 8 7.81 7.52 -11.96
C PRO A 8 6.56 7.58 -11.06
N GLN A 9 6.18 8.76 -10.57
CA GLN A 9 5.02 8.91 -9.69
C GLN A 9 3.73 9.28 -10.43
N CYS A 10 3.80 10.14 -11.45
CA CYS A 10 2.59 10.61 -12.14
C CYS A 10 2.61 10.40 -13.65
N ASN A 11 3.68 9.77 -14.17
CA ASN A 11 3.91 9.51 -15.58
C ASN A 11 3.93 10.78 -16.47
N ALA A 12 4.12 11.97 -15.86
CA ALA A 12 4.27 13.21 -16.60
C ALA A 12 5.66 13.29 -17.26
N PRO A 13 5.79 13.96 -18.42
CA PRO A 13 7.09 14.15 -19.05
C PRO A 13 7.97 15.06 -18.19
N LEU A 14 9.20 14.61 -17.96
CA LEU A 14 10.21 15.37 -17.24
C LEU A 14 11.13 16.09 -18.22
N LYS A 15 11.51 17.32 -17.91
CA LYS A 15 12.45 18.13 -18.66
C LYS A 15 13.68 18.47 -17.80
N PRO A 16 14.57 17.52 -17.53
CA PRO A 16 15.77 17.81 -16.77
C PRO A 16 16.72 18.68 -17.58
N SER A 17 17.46 19.54 -16.93
CA SER A 17 18.59 20.19 -17.57
C SER A 17 19.70 19.18 -17.85
N ARG A 18 20.58 19.47 -18.82
CA ARG A 18 21.60 18.52 -19.31
C ARG A 18 22.54 17.96 -18.23
N PHE A 19 22.69 18.65 -17.12
CA PHE A 19 23.55 18.27 -15.99
C PHE A 19 22.78 18.10 -14.68
N ALA A 20 21.44 18.07 -14.74
CA ALA A 20 20.65 17.89 -13.54
C ALA A 20 20.81 16.48 -12.99
N ARG A 21 21.18 16.38 -11.72
CA ARG A 21 21.19 15.11 -10.97
C ARG A 21 19.82 14.77 -10.40
N THR A 22 19.00 15.79 -10.21
CA THR A 22 17.61 15.65 -9.76
C THR A 22 16.72 16.53 -10.61
N VAL A 23 15.45 16.16 -10.73
CA VAL A 23 14.42 16.98 -11.35
C VAL A 23 13.17 16.97 -10.48
N VAL A 24 12.58 18.15 -10.28
CA VAL A 24 11.27 18.25 -9.62
C VAL A 24 10.21 18.14 -10.71
N CYS A 25 9.30 17.19 -10.54
CA CYS A 25 8.17 17.04 -11.46
C CYS A 25 7.24 18.25 -11.35
N SER A 26 7.04 18.98 -12.43
CA SER A 26 6.17 20.16 -12.46
C SER A 26 4.67 19.82 -12.27
N TYR A 27 4.30 18.53 -12.40
CA TYR A 27 2.91 18.09 -12.28
C TYR A 27 2.55 17.57 -10.88
N CYS A 28 3.43 16.80 -10.24
CA CYS A 28 3.14 16.21 -8.93
C CYS A 28 4.07 16.68 -7.82
N GLY A 29 5.05 17.54 -8.12
CA GLY A 29 6.01 18.05 -7.15
C GLY A 29 7.07 17.06 -6.68
N ALA A 30 7.04 15.81 -7.16
CA ALA A 30 8.00 14.80 -6.77
C ALA A 30 9.42 15.16 -7.22
N THR A 31 10.40 15.00 -6.34
CA THR A 31 11.82 15.08 -6.68
C THR A 31 12.31 13.73 -7.17
N ILE A 32 12.77 13.66 -8.40
CA ILE A 32 13.25 12.44 -9.06
C ILE A 32 14.76 12.52 -9.19
N ASN A 33 15.46 11.51 -8.70
CA ASN A 33 16.89 11.35 -8.91
C ASN A 33 17.13 10.74 -10.30
N LEU A 34 17.98 11.37 -11.09
CA LEU A 34 18.29 10.98 -12.45
C LEU A 34 19.52 10.08 -12.54
N GLU A 35 20.34 10.06 -11.50
CA GLU A 35 21.52 9.21 -11.39
C GLU A 35 21.24 8.06 -10.41
N GLU A 36 21.60 6.85 -10.79
CA GLU A 36 21.49 5.66 -9.91
C GLU A 36 22.36 5.75 -8.66
N SER A 37 23.43 6.56 -8.72
CA SER A 37 24.31 6.82 -7.57
C SER A 37 23.70 7.74 -6.51
N ILE A 38 22.63 8.49 -6.86
CA ILE A 38 21.96 9.39 -5.93
C ILE A 38 20.88 8.60 -5.18
N ILE A 39 21.09 8.41 -3.90
CA ILE A 39 20.10 7.83 -3.00
C ILE A 39 19.33 8.95 -2.31
N SER A 40 18.03 8.72 -2.03
CA SER A 40 17.25 9.67 -1.24
C SER A 40 17.88 9.85 0.15
N ALA A 41 17.68 11.03 0.74
CA ALA A 41 18.15 11.30 2.11
C ALA A 41 17.65 10.22 3.10
N GLU A 42 16.47 9.73 2.90
CA GLU A 42 15.83 8.69 3.69
C GLU A 42 16.55 7.33 3.55
N ARG A 43 16.89 6.91 2.32
CA ARG A 43 17.73 5.73 2.09
C ARG A 43 19.14 5.90 2.67
N PHE A 44 19.72 7.11 2.56
CA PHE A 44 21.01 7.42 3.16
C PHE A 44 20.93 7.31 4.69
N HIS A 45 19.95 7.94 5.33
CA HIS A 45 19.77 7.87 6.78
C HIS A 45 19.45 6.45 7.26
N GLN A 46 18.73 5.67 6.47
CA GLN A 46 18.48 4.27 6.75
C GLN A 46 19.78 3.46 6.68
N ALA A 47 20.52 3.58 5.59
CA ALA A 47 21.82 2.92 5.43
C ALA A 47 22.81 3.37 6.52
N PHE A 48 22.84 4.66 6.87
CA PHE A 48 23.69 5.22 7.90
C PHE A 48 23.34 4.70 9.31
N ARG A 49 22.05 4.58 9.63
CA ARG A 49 21.59 3.94 10.88
C ARG A 49 21.99 2.48 10.96
N LEU A 50 21.85 1.74 9.85
CA LEU A 50 22.28 0.35 9.75
C LEU A 50 23.81 0.21 9.89
N TRP A 51 24.55 1.11 9.24
CA TRP A 51 26.02 1.12 9.34
C TRP A 51 26.51 1.41 10.76
N ASN A 52 25.85 2.32 11.47
CA ASN A 52 26.18 2.71 12.84
C ASN A 52 25.49 1.83 13.89
N ALA A 53 24.65 0.89 13.51
CA ALA A 53 24.08 -0.07 14.45
C ALA A 53 25.21 -0.85 15.12
N PRO A 54 25.21 -0.98 16.46
CA PRO A 54 26.25 -1.72 17.17
C PRO A 54 26.32 -3.14 16.62
N GLN A 55 27.52 -3.59 16.30
CA GLN A 55 27.76 -4.94 15.76
C GLN A 55 27.48 -6.06 16.78
N SER A 56 27.36 -5.72 18.04
CA SER A 56 26.92 -6.63 19.10
C SER A 56 25.40 -6.49 19.27
N TYR A 57 24.68 -7.27 18.52
CA TYR A 57 23.22 -7.33 18.59
C TYR A 57 22.79 -8.08 19.86
N SER A 58 22.66 -7.34 20.96
CA SER A 58 21.88 -7.75 22.09
C SER A 58 20.42 -7.36 21.85
N PHE A 59 19.75 -8.05 20.92
CA PHE A 59 18.32 -7.85 20.72
C PHE A 59 17.56 -8.53 21.86
N ALA A 60 16.59 -7.81 22.42
CA ALA A 60 15.67 -8.35 23.41
C ALA A 60 14.81 -9.49 22.82
N SER A 61 14.63 -9.49 21.49
CA SER A 61 13.86 -10.51 20.77
C SER A 61 14.56 -10.88 19.46
N TRP A 62 14.58 -12.16 19.17
CA TRP A 62 15.15 -12.73 17.94
C TRP A 62 14.40 -13.99 17.55
N LEU A 63 14.52 -14.38 16.30
CA LEU A 63 14.02 -15.65 15.78
C LEU A 63 14.98 -16.26 14.77
N SER A 64 14.96 -17.59 14.64
CA SER A 64 15.66 -18.34 13.61
C SER A 64 14.67 -18.91 12.59
N LEU A 65 15.05 -18.86 11.32
CA LEU A 65 14.32 -19.47 10.23
C LEU A 65 15.31 -20.17 9.31
N GLY A 66 15.42 -21.49 9.44
CA GLY A 66 16.54 -22.23 8.88
C GLY A 66 17.87 -21.76 9.50
N ASP A 67 18.83 -21.47 8.62
CA ASP A 67 20.16 -20.97 9.02
C ASP A 67 20.21 -19.44 9.18
N ASP A 68 19.12 -18.74 8.87
CA ASP A 68 19.03 -17.29 9.01
C ASP A 68 18.51 -16.88 10.39
N HIS A 69 19.15 -15.86 10.96
CA HIS A 69 18.75 -15.25 12.22
C HIS A 69 18.22 -13.84 11.96
N TRP A 70 17.14 -13.50 12.64
CA TRP A 70 16.43 -12.23 12.49
C TRP A 70 16.23 -11.60 13.86
N ALA A 71 16.63 -10.36 13.98
CA ALA A 71 16.29 -9.54 15.12
C ALA A 71 14.87 -8.98 14.95
N VAL A 72 14.11 -9.05 16.03
CA VAL A 72 12.75 -8.49 16.11
C VAL A 72 12.81 -7.22 16.93
N ALA A 73 12.28 -6.14 16.36
CA ALA A 73 12.25 -4.83 17.00
C ALA A 73 10.80 -4.44 17.38
N ASP A 74 10.28 -3.33 16.86
CA ASP A 74 9.01 -2.76 17.30
C ASP A 74 7.81 -3.50 16.73
N LEU A 75 6.74 -3.61 17.52
CA LEU A 75 5.42 -4.00 17.04
C LEU A 75 4.83 -2.85 16.22
N LEU A 76 4.67 -3.08 14.92
CA LEU A 76 4.09 -2.11 13.98
C LEU A 76 2.56 -2.14 13.98
N GLY A 77 1.97 -3.30 14.28
CA GLY A 77 0.54 -3.48 14.35
C GLY A 77 0.12 -4.92 14.59
N SER A 78 -1.11 -5.09 15.06
CA SER A 78 -1.76 -6.39 15.25
C SER A 78 -3.00 -6.46 14.36
N GLY A 79 -3.00 -7.39 13.40
CA GLY A 79 -4.15 -7.69 12.56
C GLY A 79 -4.96 -8.87 13.08
N ASP A 80 -5.91 -9.35 12.29
CA ASP A 80 -6.81 -10.46 12.70
C ASP A 80 -6.05 -11.76 12.95
N ILE A 81 -5.07 -12.08 12.11
CA ILE A 81 -4.35 -13.36 12.14
C ILE A 81 -2.88 -13.25 12.52
N CYS A 82 -2.26 -12.07 12.36
CA CYS A 82 -0.83 -11.88 12.55
C CYS A 82 -0.53 -10.65 13.42
N ASP A 83 0.58 -10.72 14.14
CA ASP A 83 1.30 -9.57 14.63
C ASP A 83 2.41 -9.18 13.65
N VAL A 84 2.58 -7.89 13.41
CA VAL A 84 3.52 -7.33 12.44
C VAL A 84 4.60 -6.57 13.16
N TYR A 85 5.85 -6.96 12.95
CA TYR A 85 7.01 -6.37 13.61
C TYR A 85 7.96 -5.76 12.58
N SER A 86 8.67 -4.72 12.97
CA SER A 86 9.92 -4.35 12.30
C SER A 86 11.04 -5.27 12.75
N GLY A 87 12.04 -5.43 11.90
CA GLY A 87 13.19 -6.25 12.25
C GLY A 87 14.31 -6.15 11.22
N GLN A 88 15.35 -6.92 11.42
CA GLN A 88 16.49 -6.95 10.52
C GLN A 88 17.16 -8.31 10.51
N ARG A 89 17.80 -8.66 9.38
CA ARG A 89 18.64 -9.85 9.30
C ARG A 89 19.87 -9.68 10.18
N ALA A 90 20.16 -10.67 11.01
CA ALA A 90 21.28 -10.63 11.97
C ALA A 90 22.61 -11.08 11.31
N ARG A 91 22.87 -10.63 10.08
CA ARG A 91 24.15 -10.83 9.38
C ARG A 91 24.45 -9.65 8.46
N TRP A 92 25.72 -9.50 8.12
CA TRP A 92 26.15 -8.49 7.14
C TRP A 92 26.00 -9.00 5.68
N PRO A 93 25.54 -8.17 4.72
CA PRO A 93 24.94 -6.85 4.94
C PRO A 93 23.57 -6.97 5.62
N THR A 94 23.30 -6.07 6.55
CA THR A 94 22.04 -6.06 7.28
C THR A 94 20.90 -5.64 6.38
N GLU A 95 19.78 -6.36 6.44
CA GLU A 95 18.57 -6.10 5.68
C GLU A 95 17.43 -5.78 6.63
N LEU A 96 16.83 -4.60 6.48
CA LEU A 96 15.61 -4.24 7.21
C LEU A 96 14.41 -4.97 6.61
N VAL A 97 13.56 -5.48 7.49
CA VAL A 97 12.41 -6.30 7.12
C VAL A 97 11.17 -5.98 7.96
N VAL A 98 10.04 -6.43 7.44
CA VAL A 98 8.77 -6.57 8.16
C VAL A 98 8.52 -8.05 8.37
N LEU A 99 8.26 -8.44 9.63
CA LEU A 99 7.96 -9.81 10.01
C LEU A 99 6.47 -9.90 10.34
N LYS A 100 5.73 -10.73 9.61
CA LYS A 100 4.32 -11.06 9.90
C LYS A 100 4.28 -12.42 10.57
N VAL A 101 4.12 -12.43 11.88
CA VAL A 101 4.13 -13.64 12.71
C VAL A 101 2.69 -14.07 12.97
N LEU A 102 2.35 -15.28 12.53
CA LEU A 102 1.02 -15.87 12.69
C LEU A 102 0.71 -16.10 14.18
N ARG A 103 -0.49 -15.72 14.63
CA ARG A 103 -0.93 -15.95 16.01
C ARG A 103 -1.49 -17.36 16.24
N ASP A 104 -2.32 -17.85 15.32
CA ASP A 104 -3.00 -19.13 15.45
C ASP A 104 -2.79 -19.98 14.18
N ARG A 105 -2.35 -21.22 14.34
CA ARG A 105 -2.09 -22.17 13.25
C ARG A 105 -3.29 -22.43 12.34
N LYS A 106 -4.53 -22.27 12.82
CA LYS A 106 -5.72 -22.44 11.97
C LYS A 106 -5.76 -21.49 10.78
N ASN A 107 -5.07 -20.34 10.87
CA ASN A 107 -5.04 -19.30 9.84
C ASN A 107 -3.81 -19.40 8.91
N ILE A 108 -3.07 -20.51 8.95
CA ILE A 108 -1.83 -20.69 8.18
C ILE A 108 -2.09 -20.54 6.66
N THR A 109 -3.20 -21.07 6.18
CA THR A 109 -3.59 -21.01 4.76
C THR A 109 -3.75 -19.56 4.29
N GLN A 110 -4.33 -18.70 5.12
CA GLN A 110 -4.49 -17.29 4.79
C GLN A 110 -3.15 -16.53 4.78
N LEU A 111 -2.24 -16.84 5.71
CA LEU A 111 -0.90 -16.26 5.71
C LEU A 111 -0.06 -16.74 4.52
N ASP A 112 -0.14 -18.04 4.19
CA ASP A 112 0.57 -18.60 3.04
C ASP A 112 0.01 -18.08 1.71
N ASN A 113 -1.32 -17.84 1.61
CA ASN A 113 -1.94 -17.22 0.46
C ASN A 113 -1.35 -15.82 0.16
N GLU A 114 -1.10 -15.00 1.18
CA GLU A 114 -0.45 -13.69 1.00
C GLU A 114 0.91 -13.82 0.29
N TRP A 115 1.70 -14.78 0.72
CA TRP A 115 3.00 -15.05 0.11
C TRP A 115 2.88 -15.46 -1.35
N ASP A 116 2.01 -16.43 -1.64
CA ASP A 116 1.87 -17.01 -2.98
C ASP A 116 1.32 -15.98 -3.98
N VAL A 117 0.37 -15.14 -3.56
CA VAL A 117 -0.16 -14.03 -4.36
C VAL A 117 0.95 -12.99 -4.65
N LEU A 118 1.71 -12.59 -3.64
CA LEU A 118 2.79 -11.63 -3.83
C LEU A 118 3.91 -12.18 -4.72
N GLN A 119 4.26 -13.46 -4.58
CA GLN A 119 5.21 -14.12 -5.50
C GLN A 119 4.70 -14.10 -6.96
N THR A 120 3.39 -14.29 -7.15
CA THR A 120 2.77 -14.24 -8.49
C THR A 120 2.84 -12.81 -9.05
N LEU A 121 2.50 -11.80 -8.25
CA LEU A 121 2.54 -10.39 -8.66
C LEU A 121 3.97 -9.92 -8.96
N GLN A 122 4.96 -10.33 -8.17
CA GLN A 122 6.37 -9.98 -8.39
C GLN A 122 6.93 -10.58 -9.71
N LYS A 123 6.34 -11.66 -10.21
CA LYS A 123 6.70 -12.31 -11.47
C LYS A 123 5.77 -11.92 -12.64
N SER A 124 4.82 -11.02 -12.41
CA SER A 124 3.86 -10.62 -13.43
C SER A 124 4.55 -9.95 -14.61
N ALA A 125 4.12 -10.30 -15.82
CA ALA A 125 4.49 -9.63 -17.07
C ALA A 125 3.45 -8.59 -17.52
N ALA A 126 2.48 -8.25 -16.67
CA ALA A 126 1.47 -7.26 -16.97
C ALA A 126 2.09 -5.88 -17.22
N ARG A 127 1.41 -5.05 -18.00
CA ARG A 127 1.88 -3.70 -18.33
C ARG A 127 2.17 -2.89 -17.07
N GLY A 128 3.37 -2.31 -16.96
CA GLY A 128 3.81 -1.53 -15.83
C GLY A 128 4.39 -2.35 -14.66
N ALA A 129 4.63 -3.65 -14.83
CA ALA A 129 5.18 -4.52 -13.79
C ALA A 129 6.49 -4.00 -13.21
N ASP A 130 7.41 -3.50 -14.03
CA ASP A 130 8.69 -2.90 -13.63
C ASP A 130 8.56 -1.70 -12.69
N MET A 131 7.43 -0.99 -12.76
CA MET A 131 7.10 0.14 -11.87
C MET A 131 6.30 -0.32 -10.65
N PHE A 132 5.22 -1.08 -10.86
CA PHE A 132 4.26 -1.38 -9.81
C PHE A 132 4.71 -2.47 -8.84
N THR A 133 5.52 -3.43 -9.27
CA THR A 133 6.08 -4.46 -8.37
C THR A 133 6.88 -3.87 -7.21
N ARG A 134 7.52 -2.72 -7.42
CA ARG A 134 8.27 -1.99 -6.38
C ARG A 134 7.36 -1.39 -5.29
N LEU A 135 6.08 -1.18 -5.59
CA LEU A 135 5.08 -0.66 -4.66
C LEU A 135 4.40 -1.77 -3.86
N LEU A 136 4.66 -3.03 -4.19
CA LEU A 136 4.13 -4.19 -3.47
C LEU A 136 5.11 -4.67 -2.39
N PRO A 137 4.63 -5.36 -1.35
CA PRO A 137 5.52 -6.08 -0.43
C PRO A 137 6.40 -7.05 -1.20
N GLU A 138 7.71 -6.99 -0.96
CA GLU A 138 8.68 -7.90 -1.59
C GLU A 138 8.95 -9.08 -0.64
N PRO A 139 8.58 -10.31 -1.01
CA PRO A 139 8.82 -11.50 -0.21
C PRO A 139 10.32 -11.78 -0.08
N VAL A 140 10.81 -11.96 1.14
CA VAL A 140 12.22 -12.28 1.46
C VAL A 140 12.36 -13.73 1.90
N MET A 141 11.59 -14.16 2.89
CA MET A 141 11.62 -15.51 3.43
C MET A 141 10.31 -15.88 4.10
N ARG A 142 9.92 -17.15 4.06
CA ARG A 142 8.81 -17.69 4.87
C ARG A 142 9.15 -19.05 5.46
N GLY A 143 8.54 -19.36 6.58
CA GLY A 143 8.70 -20.69 7.19
C GLY A 143 8.13 -20.79 8.59
N ASN A 144 8.41 -21.90 9.24
CA ASN A 144 8.18 -22.05 10.66
C ASN A 144 9.44 -21.62 11.42
N ILE A 145 9.25 -20.80 12.43
CA ILE A 145 10.34 -20.35 13.30
C ILE A 145 10.86 -21.57 14.05
N SER A 146 12.18 -21.79 13.97
CA SER A 146 12.85 -22.96 14.54
C SER A 146 13.46 -22.71 15.91
N ALA A 147 13.62 -21.46 16.32
CA ALA A 147 14.05 -21.06 17.66
C ALA A 147 13.79 -19.56 17.90
N GLY A 148 13.77 -19.16 19.17
CA GLY A 148 13.67 -17.77 19.61
C GLY A 148 12.29 -17.39 20.14
N THR A 149 11.96 -16.10 20.10
CA THR A 149 10.79 -15.54 20.80
C THR A 149 9.45 -16.12 20.32
N PHE A 150 9.35 -16.52 19.06
CA PHE A 150 8.10 -17.03 18.46
C PHE A 150 8.23 -18.47 17.95
N ASP A 151 9.02 -19.28 18.67
CA ASP A 151 9.32 -20.66 18.26
C ASP A 151 8.06 -21.46 17.89
N GLY A 152 8.14 -22.22 16.81
CA GLY A 152 7.07 -23.03 16.26
C GLY A 152 5.98 -22.25 15.50
N ARG A 153 5.98 -20.92 15.51
CA ARG A 153 5.00 -20.10 14.78
C ARG A 153 5.40 -19.93 13.31
N ARG A 154 4.41 -19.73 12.45
CA ARG A 154 4.61 -19.40 11.03
C ARG A 154 4.91 -17.92 10.86
N VAL A 155 5.86 -17.59 9.98
CA VAL A 155 6.22 -16.20 9.66
C VAL A 155 6.39 -16.00 8.16
N ASN A 156 5.93 -14.85 7.68
CA ASN A 156 6.30 -14.27 6.38
C ASN A 156 7.17 -13.03 6.62
N ILE A 157 8.30 -12.97 5.95
CA ILE A 157 9.27 -11.88 6.05
C ILE A 157 9.28 -11.13 4.72
N PHE A 158 9.07 -9.82 4.78
CA PHE A 158 9.04 -8.92 3.62
C PHE A 158 10.12 -7.86 3.76
N ARG A 159 10.64 -7.38 2.64
CA ARG A 159 11.57 -6.26 2.62
C ARG A 159 10.92 -4.99 3.16
N TRP A 160 11.65 -4.27 3.98
CA TRP A 160 11.21 -2.97 4.49
C TRP A 160 11.09 -1.94 3.36
N ALA A 161 10.02 -1.18 3.35
CA ALA A 161 9.82 -0.06 2.43
C ALA A 161 10.01 1.26 3.20
N ALA A 162 11.09 1.96 2.90
CA ALA A 162 11.38 3.26 3.51
C ALA A 162 10.28 4.29 3.22
N GLY A 163 9.94 5.10 4.22
CA GLY A 163 8.96 6.17 4.10
C GLY A 163 7.49 5.78 4.26
N PHE A 164 7.17 4.49 4.19
CA PHE A 164 5.79 3.99 4.35
C PHE A 164 5.53 3.57 5.80
N HIS A 165 5.37 4.55 6.70
CA HIS A 165 5.24 4.31 8.14
C HIS A 165 3.81 4.52 8.67
N HIS A 166 2.93 5.16 7.90
CA HIS A 166 1.61 5.56 8.37
C HIS A 166 0.51 4.82 7.60
N THR A 167 -0.32 4.09 8.32
CA THR A 167 -1.55 3.49 7.77
C THR A 167 -2.64 4.55 7.62
N PHE A 168 -3.68 4.26 6.83
CA PHE A 168 -4.87 5.12 6.79
C PHE A 168 -5.55 5.23 8.16
N ASP A 169 -5.49 4.21 9.00
CA ASP A 169 -5.96 4.31 10.40
C ASP A 169 -5.16 5.37 11.18
N ALA A 170 -3.84 5.45 10.96
CA ALA A 170 -3.03 6.49 11.55
C ALA A 170 -3.36 7.87 10.98
N VAL A 171 -3.63 7.96 9.68
CA VAL A 171 -4.09 9.21 9.05
C VAL A 171 -5.43 9.66 9.63
N GLN A 172 -6.41 8.76 9.77
CA GLN A 172 -7.71 9.08 10.38
C GLN A 172 -7.57 9.58 11.82
N ARG A 173 -6.69 8.98 12.62
CA ARG A 173 -6.42 9.46 13.99
C ARG A 173 -5.77 10.83 14.00
N ALA A 174 -4.88 11.13 13.05
CA ALA A 174 -4.22 12.44 12.94
C ALA A 174 -5.17 13.52 12.39
N TYR A 175 -6.14 13.12 11.58
CA TYR A 175 -7.12 13.99 10.93
C TYR A 175 -8.55 13.53 11.25
N PRO A 176 -9.06 13.69 12.48
CA PRO A 176 -10.37 13.20 12.86
C PRO A 176 -11.53 13.88 12.09
N GLN A 177 -11.30 15.07 11.53
CA GLN A 177 -12.25 15.78 10.66
C GLN A 177 -11.94 15.60 9.17
N GLY A 178 -11.00 14.73 8.83
CA GLY A 178 -10.58 14.45 7.45
C GLY A 178 -9.38 15.26 6.97
N ILE A 179 -8.67 14.70 6.00
CA ILE A 179 -7.59 15.39 5.30
C ILE A 179 -8.15 16.46 4.34
N PRO A 180 -7.35 17.44 3.91
CA PRO A 180 -7.76 18.37 2.87
C PRO A 180 -8.24 17.62 1.62
N PRO A 181 -9.45 17.96 1.06
CA PRO A 181 -10.01 17.24 -0.09
C PRO A 181 -9.07 17.16 -1.29
N ARG A 182 -8.27 18.19 -1.53
CA ARG A 182 -7.24 18.18 -2.58
C ARG A 182 -6.21 17.06 -2.38
N ALA A 183 -5.83 16.75 -1.13
CA ALA A 183 -4.88 15.68 -0.84
C ALA A 183 -5.45 14.30 -1.19
N SER A 184 -6.77 14.07 -1.02
CA SER A 184 -7.41 12.80 -1.36
C SER A 184 -7.27 12.43 -2.85
N ILE A 185 -7.09 13.42 -3.73
CA ILE A 185 -6.95 13.20 -5.19
C ILE A 185 -5.72 12.36 -5.50
N TRP A 186 -4.53 12.79 -5.03
CA TRP A 186 -3.31 12.03 -5.31
C TRP A 186 -3.31 10.69 -4.59
N VAL A 187 -3.84 10.63 -3.37
CA VAL A 187 -3.97 9.40 -2.59
C VAL A 187 -4.78 8.36 -3.35
N TRP A 188 -6.00 8.72 -3.78
CA TRP A 188 -6.88 7.78 -4.47
C TRP A 188 -6.33 7.38 -5.84
N ARG A 189 -5.75 8.33 -6.59
CA ARG A 189 -5.07 8.01 -7.86
C ARG A 189 -4.01 6.92 -7.69
N ARG A 190 -3.17 7.00 -6.64
CA ARG A 190 -2.14 5.98 -6.37
C ARG A 190 -2.73 4.63 -6.03
N ILE A 191 -3.80 4.58 -5.24
CA ILE A 191 -4.50 3.33 -4.95
C ILE A 191 -5.04 2.72 -6.24
N LEU A 192 -5.74 3.50 -7.05
CA LEU A 192 -6.34 3.02 -8.30
C LEU A 192 -5.28 2.53 -9.32
N GLU A 193 -4.13 3.16 -9.38
CA GLU A 193 -3.00 2.74 -10.22
C GLU A 193 -2.47 1.36 -9.80
N VAL A 194 -2.25 1.14 -8.49
CA VAL A 194 -1.81 -0.17 -7.97
C VAL A 194 -2.89 -1.23 -8.19
N LEU A 195 -4.17 -0.92 -7.92
CA LEU A 195 -5.28 -1.84 -8.16
C LEU A 195 -5.39 -2.21 -9.65
N SER A 196 -5.24 -1.24 -10.56
CA SER A 196 -5.24 -1.53 -12.00
C SER A 196 -4.17 -2.54 -12.40
N PHE A 197 -2.96 -2.44 -11.83
CA PHE A 197 -1.89 -3.43 -12.05
C PHE A 197 -2.27 -4.81 -11.50
N ILE A 198 -2.77 -4.90 -10.27
CA ILE A 198 -3.20 -6.16 -9.64
C ILE A 198 -4.28 -6.83 -10.49
N HIS A 199 -5.29 -6.06 -10.91
CA HIS A 199 -6.40 -6.56 -11.73
C HIS A 199 -5.94 -7.01 -13.13
N SER A 200 -4.98 -6.29 -13.76
CA SER A 200 -4.42 -6.68 -15.04
C SER A 200 -3.58 -7.96 -14.96
N SER A 201 -3.12 -8.32 -13.76
CA SER A 201 -2.47 -9.61 -13.45
C SER A 201 -3.48 -10.73 -13.15
N GLY A 202 -4.79 -10.49 -13.32
CA GLY A 202 -5.84 -11.46 -13.06
C GLY A 202 -6.18 -11.67 -11.59
N LEU A 203 -5.63 -10.86 -10.70
CA LEU A 203 -5.79 -10.94 -9.25
C LEU A 203 -6.68 -9.82 -8.71
N VAL A 204 -7.25 -10.04 -7.54
CA VAL A 204 -8.06 -9.09 -6.76
C VAL A 204 -7.53 -9.12 -5.34
N HIS A 205 -7.38 -7.95 -4.71
CA HIS A 205 -6.84 -7.85 -3.34
C HIS A 205 -7.83 -8.35 -2.28
N GLY A 206 -9.11 -8.02 -2.43
CA GLY A 206 -10.22 -8.50 -1.59
C GLY A 206 -10.29 -7.90 -0.18
N ALA A 207 -9.32 -7.06 0.21
CA ALA A 207 -9.28 -6.40 1.51
C ALA A 207 -8.57 -5.04 1.43
N VAL A 208 -9.04 -4.14 0.55
CA VAL A 208 -8.56 -2.76 0.49
C VAL A 208 -9.12 -1.99 1.68
N LEU A 209 -8.36 -1.94 2.76
CA LEU A 209 -8.78 -1.48 4.09
C LEU A 209 -7.80 -0.45 4.65
N PRO A 210 -8.21 0.41 5.60
CA PRO A 210 -7.32 1.41 6.21
C PRO A 210 -6.00 0.86 6.76
N PRO A 211 -5.92 -0.27 7.45
CA PRO A 211 -4.65 -0.81 7.94
C PRO A 211 -3.77 -1.37 6.80
N HIS A 212 -4.33 -1.62 5.61
CA HIS A 212 -3.61 -2.16 4.46
C HIS A 212 -3.12 -1.09 3.48
N LEU A 213 -3.43 0.18 3.72
CA LEU A 213 -2.99 1.31 2.92
C LEU A 213 -1.95 2.12 3.70
N LEU A 214 -0.71 2.11 3.22
CA LEU A 214 0.39 2.86 3.81
C LEU A 214 0.67 4.11 2.99
N VAL A 215 0.84 5.25 3.66
CA VAL A 215 1.10 6.55 3.04
C VAL A 215 2.55 6.95 3.25
N GLN A 216 3.19 7.40 2.17
CA GLN A 216 4.45 8.11 2.20
C GLN A 216 4.17 9.62 2.10
N LYS A 217 4.23 10.31 3.24
CA LYS A 217 3.81 11.70 3.35
C LYS A 217 4.62 12.69 2.49
N ASN A 218 5.91 12.40 2.26
CA ASN A 218 6.83 13.35 1.61
C ASN A 218 6.86 13.23 0.08
N GLU A 219 6.42 12.11 -0.50
CA GLU A 219 6.57 11.81 -1.94
C GLU A 219 5.24 11.40 -2.59
N HIS A 220 4.11 11.63 -1.94
CA HIS A 220 2.78 11.23 -2.45
C HIS A 220 2.70 9.74 -2.84
N GLY A 221 3.40 8.88 -2.10
CA GLY A 221 3.36 7.44 -2.30
C GLY A 221 2.23 6.78 -1.52
N VAL A 222 1.63 5.75 -2.11
CA VAL A 222 0.73 4.83 -1.41
C VAL A 222 1.19 3.41 -1.69
N ARG A 223 1.23 2.59 -0.64
CA ARG A 223 1.59 1.17 -0.73
C ARG A 223 0.45 0.33 -0.19
N LEU A 224 0.04 -0.67 -0.96
CA LEU A 224 -0.98 -1.63 -0.55
C LEU A 224 -0.31 -2.87 0.02
N VAL A 225 -0.74 -3.30 1.21
CA VAL A 225 -0.23 -4.47 1.95
C VAL A 225 -1.40 -5.36 2.39
N GLY A 226 -1.14 -6.52 2.99
CA GLY A 226 -2.19 -7.36 3.56
C GLY A 226 -2.92 -8.23 2.53
N TYR A 227 -2.18 -8.98 1.70
CA TYR A 227 -2.70 -9.81 0.61
C TYR A 227 -3.30 -11.17 1.05
N GLY A 228 -3.54 -11.38 2.35
CA GLY A 228 -4.09 -12.64 2.86
C GLY A 228 -5.50 -12.98 2.34
N CYS A 229 -6.28 -11.96 1.96
CA CYS A 229 -7.62 -12.13 1.38
C CYS A 229 -7.62 -12.12 -0.17
N ALA A 230 -6.46 -11.93 -0.80
CA ALA A 230 -6.35 -11.82 -2.24
C ALA A 230 -6.56 -13.16 -2.95
N GLY A 231 -6.96 -13.09 -4.22
CA GLY A 231 -7.16 -14.29 -5.04
C GLY A 231 -7.40 -13.96 -6.49
N TYR A 232 -7.57 -14.99 -7.31
CA TYR A 232 -7.90 -14.80 -8.73
C TYR A 232 -9.32 -14.28 -8.91
N ALA A 233 -9.50 -13.38 -9.86
CA ALA A 233 -10.80 -12.86 -10.25
C ALA A 233 -11.77 -14.01 -10.61
N ALA A 234 -13.06 -13.80 -10.35
CA ALA A 234 -14.13 -14.77 -10.52
C ALA A 234 -14.07 -16.02 -9.60
N LYS A 235 -13.09 -16.16 -8.74
CA LYS A 235 -13.07 -17.18 -7.69
C LYS A 235 -13.92 -16.73 -6.49
N LYS A 236 -14.16 -17.66 -5.56
CA LYS A 236 -14.91 -17.37 -4.34
C LYS A 236 -14.01 -16.72 -3.28
N ILE A 237 -14.55 -15.72 -2.57
CA ILE A 237 -13.91 -15.15 -1.40
C ILE A 237 -13.77 -16.24 -0.34
N GLN A 238 -12.53 -16.50 0.06
CA GLN A 238 -12.21 -17.51 1.09
C GLN A 238 -11.96 -16.86 2.46
N PHE A 239 -11.44 -15.64 2.47
CA PHE A 239 -11.08 -14.91 3.69
C PHE A 239 -11.62 -13.49 3.62
N MET A 240 -12.04 -12.96 4.76
CA MET A 240 -12.43 -11.56 4.95
C MET A 240 -11.78 -11.07 6.25
N ALA A 241 -11.46 -9.78 6.30
CA ALA A 241 -10.94 -9.17 7.51
C ALA A 241 -12.08 -8.84 8.49
N ASP A 242 -11.87 -9.17 9.75
CA ASP A 242 -12.82 -8.87 10.82
C ASP A 242 -12.75 -7.37 11.22
N GLY A 243 -13.84 -6.85 11.80
CA GLY A 243 -13.87 -5.48 12.30
C GLY A 243 -14.04 -4.37 11.25
N TYR A 244 -14.04 -4.71 9.95
CA TYR A 244 -14.09 -3.74 8.85
C TYR A 244 -15.35 -3.87 7.97
N SER A 245 -16.46 -4.31 8.54
CA SER A 245 -17.71 -4.56 7.80
C SER A 245 -18.23 -3.33 7.04
N SER A 246 -18.00 -2.10 7.55
CA SER A 246 -18.38 -0.85 6.89
C SER A 246 -17.61 -0.56 5.58
N PHE A 247 -16.47 -1.20 5.39
CA PHE A 247 -15.66 -1.06 4.18
C PHE A 247 -16.04 -2.07 3.09
N TYR A 248 -16.68 -3.18 3.45
CA TYR A 248 -17.21 -4.12 2.47
C TYR A 248 -18.59 -3.66 1.97
N PRO A 249 -18.88 -3.78 0.66
CA PRO A 249 -20.24 -3.54 0.14
C PRO A 249 -21.26 -4.48 0.81
N ALA A 250 -22.50 -3.99 0.94
CA ALA A 250 -23.59 -4.80 1.50
C ALA A 250 -23.75 -6.13 0.75
N GLY A 251 -23.94 -7.21 1.49
CA GLY A 251 -24.14 -8.57 0.95
C GLY A 251 -22.84 -9.31 0.57
N ILE A 252 -21.68 -8.67 0.60
CA ILE A 252 -20.40 -9.38 0.44
C ILE A 252 -20.11 -10.21 1.69
N ARG A 253 -19.80 -11.49 1.47
CA ARG A 253 -19.47 -12.48 2.52
C ARG A 253 -18.53 -13.55 1.97
N ILE A 254 -17.99 -14.36 2.83
CA ILE A 254 -17.27 -15.58 2.43
C ILE A 254 -18.16 -16.39 1.49
N GLY A 255 -17.60 -16.85 0.37
CA GLY A 255 -18.32 -17.52 -0.71
C GLY A 255 -18.92 -16.61 -1.79
N SER A 256 -18.93 -15.27 -1.61
CA SER A 256 -19.21 -14.31 -2.68
C SER A 256 -18.14 -14.39 -3.78
N THR A 257 -18.44 -13.90 -4.97
CA THR A 257 -17.46 -13.87 -6.07
C THR A 257 -16.49 -12.72 -5.87
N LEU A 258 -15.20 -13.02 -5.98
CA LEU A 258 -14.12 -12.02 -5.92
C LEU A 258 -14.04 -11.28 -7.26
N THR A 259 -14.22 -9.96 -7.24
CA THR A 259 -14.26 -9.14 -8.44
C THR A 259 -13.33 -7.92 -8.31
N PRO A 260 -12.71 -7.43 -9.40
CA PRO A 260 -11.96 -6.18 -9.40
C PRO A 260 -12.76 -5.00 -8.84
N GLN A 261 -14.07 -4.96 -9.08
CA GLN A 261 -14.96 -3.93 -8.59
C GLN A 261 -15.02 -3.87 -7.07
N LEU A 262 -14.90 -5.00 -6.39
CA LEU A 262 -14.85 -5.04 -4.93
C LEU A 262 -13.73 -4.14 -4.40
N ASP A 263 -12.52 -4.27 -4.96
CA ASP A 263 -11.38 -3.45 -4.55
C ASP A 263 -11.59 -1.96 -4.84
N VAL A 264 -12.17 -1.63 -6.00
CA VAL A 264 -12.46 -0.25 -6.39
C VAL A 264 -13.47 0.39 -5.43
N LEU A 265 -14.56 -0.31 -5.09
CA LEU A 265 -15.54 0.15 -4.12
C LEU A 265 -14.91 0.34 -2.73
N MET A 266 -14.16 -0.65 -2.27
CA MET A 266 -13.48 -0.57 -0.97
C MET A 266 -12.47 0.58 -0.92
N SER A 267 -11.75 0.85 -2.04
CA SER A 267 -10.84 1.98 -2.13
C SER A 267 -11.57 3.31 -1.94
N ALA A 268 -12.73 3.48 -2.58
CA ALA A 268 -13.56 4.67 -2.43
C ALA A 268 -14.06 4.84 -0.98
N ARG A 269 -14.44 3.76 -0.31
CA ARG A 269 -14.82 3.78 1.11
C ARG A 269 -13.65 4.17 2.03
N CYS A 270 -12.43 3.76 1.69
CA CYS A 270 -11.22 4.23 2.39
C CYS A 270 -11.02 5.74 2.19
N ILE A 271 -11.32 6.28 0.99
CA ILE A 271 -11.27 7.71 0.73
C ILE A 271 -12.35 8.46 1.51
N VAL A 272 -13.58 7.93 1.59
CA VAL A 272 -14.64 8.49 2.46
C VAL A 272 -14.12 8.61 3.89
N ALA A 273 -13.53 7.56 4.41
CA ALA A 273 -13.04 7.50 5.79
C ALA A 273 -11.93 8.53 6.08
N ILE A 274 -10.93 8.67 5.20
CA ILE A 274 -9.85 9.66 5.41
C ILE A 274 -10.29 11.10 5.16
N LEU A 275 -11.42 11.32 4.49
CA LEU A 275 -12.07 12.62 4.35
C LEU A 275 -12.97 12.97 5.55
N GLY A 276 -13.00 12.16 6.60
CA GLY A 276 -13.82 12.37 7.80
C GLY A 276 -15.28 11.93 7.64
N GLY A 277 -15.59 11.16 6.59
CA GLY A 277 -16.92 10.65 6.31
C GLY A 277 -17.18 9.27 6.93
N ASN A 278 -18.38 8.73 6.66
CA ASN A 278 -18.77 7.39 7.09
C ASN A 278 -18.73 6.41 5.90
N PRO A 279 -17.83 5.41 5.88
CA PRO A 279 -17.69 4.47 4.77
C PRO A 279 -18.91 3.55 4.54
N ALA A 280 -19.77 3.34 5.55
CA ALA A 280 -20.92 2.44 5.42
C ALA A 280 -21.99 2.97 4.46
N ASP A 281 -22.28 4.26 4.52
CA ASP A 281 -23.30 4.98 3.71
C ASP A 281 -22.69 5.99 2.75
N ALA A 282 -21.35 6.09 2.69
CA ALA A 282 -20.60 7.06 1.92
C ALA A 282 -20.97 8.52 2.22
N TYR A 283 -21.35 8.81 3.47
CA TYR A 283 -21.51 10.19 3.93
C TYR A 283 -20.17 10.91 3.87
N LEU A 284 -20.17 12.13 3.36
CA LEU A 284 -19.00 13.00 3.26
C LEU A 284 -19.32 14.37 3.87
N PRO A 285 -18.34 14.98 4.59
CA PRO A 285 -18.47 16.34 5.13
C PRO A 285 -18.72 17.38 4.03
N ALA A 286 -19.34 18.52 4.42
CA ALA A 286 -19.72 19.59 3.49
C ALA A 286 -18.52 20.30 2.85
N GLU A 287 -17.35 20.21 3.47
CA GLU A 287 -16.07 20.75 2.98
C GLU A 287 -15.55 20.01 1.73
N VAL A 288 -16.05 18.80 1.47
CA VAL A 288 -15.70 18.06 0.26
C VAL A 288 -16.46 18.65 -0.93
N PRO A 289 -15.78 19.13 -1.98
CA PRO A 289 -16.43 19.71 -3.15
C PRO A 289 -17.49 18.77 -3.75
N ALA A 290 -18.66 19.31 -4.06
CA ALA A 290 -19.80 18.51 -4.52
C ALA A 290 -19.51 17.58 -5.71
N PRO A 291 -18.77 17.99 -6.77
CA PRO A 291 -18.43 17.07 -7.86
C PRO A 291 -17.56 15.88 -7.38
N LEU A 292 -16.61 16.13 -6.48
CA LEU A 292 -15.78 15.08 -5.91
C LEU A 292 -16.61 14.12 -5.02
N ALA A 293 -17.50 14.68 -4.19
CA ALA A 293 -18.40 13.90 -3.36
C ALA A 293 -19.33 12.99 -4.20
N VAL A 294 -19.83 13.48 -5.33
CA VAL A 294 -20.66 12.70 -6.27
C VAL A 294 -19.87 11.52 -6.83
N LEU A 295 -18.64 11.73 -7.32
CA LEU A 295 -17.80 10.66 -7.83
C LEU A 295 -17.49 9.61 -6.75
N ILE A 296 -17.06 10.05 -5.57
CA ILE A 296 -16.71 9.13 -4.46
C ILE A 296 -17.93 8.29 -4.07
N ARG A 297 -19.12 8.91 -3.88
CA ARG A 297 -20.36 8.19 -3.52
C ARG A 297 -20.78 7.19 -4.59
N ARG A 298 -20.73 7.60 -5.87
CA ARG A 298 -21.06 6.70 -6.99
C ARG A 298 -20.23 5.44 -6.95
N VAL A 299 -18.92 5.56 -6.72
CA VAL A 299 -18.02 4.41 -6.64
C VAL A 299 -18.23 3.64 -5.34
N ALA A 300 -18.28 4.29 -4.18
CA ALA A 300 -18.38 3.64 -2.87
C ALA A 300 -19.68 2.86 -2.65
N LEU A 301 -20.77 3.27 -3.32
CA LEU A 301 -22.11 2.66 -3.23
C LEU A 301 -22.45 1.81 -4.45
N GLY A 302 -21.52 1.61 -5.38
CA GLY A 302 -21.70 0.79 -6.56
C GLY A 302 -21.99 -0.67 -6.22
N ASN A 303 -22.42 -1.43 -7.22
CA ASN A 303 -22.66 -2.86 -7.08
C ASN A 303 -21.45 -3.67 -7.59
N PRO A 304 -20.76 -4.44 -6.74
CA PRO A 304 -19.60 -5.21 -7.15
C PRO A 304 -19.91 -6.32 -8.18
N ALA A 305 -21.16 -6.71 -8.30
CA ALA A 305 -21.59 -7.75 -9.25
C ALA A 305 -22.01 -7.21 -10.63
N SER A 306 -22.07 -5.89 -10.83
CA SER A 306 -22.48 -5.32 -12.11
C SER A 306 -21.39 -5.43 -13.16
N SER A 307 -21.69 -5.98 -14.32
CA SER A 307 -20.77 -6.13 -15.46
C SER A 307 -20.44 -4.81 -16.19
N GLY A 308 -21.02 -3.70 -15.79
CA GLY A 308 -20.84 -2.37 -16.37
C GLY A 308 -20.01 -1.41 -15.49
N VAL A 309 -19.28 -1.93 -14.52
CA VAL A 309 -18.51 -1.09 -13.62
C VAL A 309 -17.15 -0.76 -14.21
N GLU A 310 -16.82 0.51 -14.13
CA GLU A 310 -15.56 1.10 -14.56
C GLU A 310 -14.39 0.41 -13.86
N ASN A 311 -13.35 0.12 -14.62
CA ASN A 311 -12.13 -0.42 -14.03
C ASN A 311 -11.36 0.66 -13.24
N ALA A 312 -10.42 0.26 -12.42
CA ALA A 312 -9.64 1.17 -11.58
C ALA A 312 -8.96 2.29 -12.38
N TRP A 313 -8.50 1.99 -13.61
CA TRP A 313 -7.86 2.98 -14.46
C TRP A 313 -8.84 4.04 -14.98
N GLN A 314 -10.05 3.65 -15.37
CA GLN A 314 -11.10 4.59 -15.82
C GLN A 314 -11.50 5.55 -14.70
N ILE A 315 -11.71 5.05 -13.47
CA ILE A 315 -11.97 5.91 -12.30
C ILE A 315 -10.79 6.86 -12.05
N ARG A 316 -9.56 6.38 -12.20
CA ARG A 316 -8.35 7.21 -12.04
C ARG A 316 -8.30 8.35 -13.05
N GLU A 317 -8.68 8.11 -14.31
CA GLU A 317 -8.73 9.14 -15.36
C GLU A 317 -9.84 10.14 -15.10
N GLU A 318 -11.03 9.68 -14.75
CA GLU A 318 -12.16 10.54 -14.38
C GLU A 318 -11.82 11.43 -13.18
N LEU A 319 -11.22 10.84 -12.14
CA LEU A 319 -10.74 11.57 -10.97
C LEU A 319 -9.72 12.65 -11.35
N GLY A 320 -8.84 12.38 -12.32
CA GLY A 320 -7.88 13.34 -12.83
C GLY A 320 -8.56 14.54 -13.50
N ALA A 321 -9.47 14.29 -14.45
CA ALA A 321 -10.21 15.32 -15.15
C ALA A 321 -11.09 16.16 -14.20
N LEU A 322 -11.72 15.50 -13.23
CA LEU A 322 -12.51 16.15 -12.20
C LEU A 322 -11.63 17.06 -11.31
N ALA A 323 -10.46 16.56 -10.90
CA ALA A 323 -9.53 17.34 -10.07
C ALA A 323 -9.07 18.62 -10.77
N ASP A 324 -8.76 18.56 -12.07
CA ASP A 324 -8.38 19.73 -12.86
C ASP A 324 -9.52 20.77 -12.92
N SER A 325 -10.77 20.31 -13.03
CA SER A 325 -11.94 21.19 -13.07
C SER A 325 -12.28 21.84 -11.71
N VAL A 326 -12.09 21.10 -10.60
CA VAL A 326 -12.45 21.53 -9.24
C VAL A 326 -11.34 22.33 -8.57
N PHE A 327 -10.10 21.90 -8.74
CA PHE A 327 -8.95 22.45 -8.01
C PHE A 327 -7.97 23.21 -8.91
N GLY A 328 -8.15 23.18 -10.23
CA GLY A 328 -7.21 23.73 -11.20
C GLY A 328 -5.91 22.93 -11.28
N ALA A 329 -4.84 23.59 -11.71
CA ALA A 329 -3.55 22.93 -11.91
C ALA A 329 -3.08 22.12 -10.69
N PRO A 330 -2.44 20.96 -10.90
CA PRO A 330 -1.91 20.12 -9.83
C PRO A 330 -0.97 20.90 -8.91
N GLN A 331 -1.21 20.80 -7.61
CA GLN A 331 -0.34 21.37 -6.59
C GLN A 331 0.04 20.28 -5.60
N PHE A 332 1.27 20.29 -5.14
CA PHE A 332 1.71 19.41 -4.08
C PHE A 332 0.94 19.72 -2.79
N THR A 333 0.20 18.76 -2.29
CA THR A 333 -0.60 18.89 -1.07
C THR A 333 -0.15 17.81 -0.08
N PRO A 334 0.76 18.13 0.83
CA PRO A 334 1.28 17.14 1.77
C PRO A 334 0.22 16.72 2.80
N ILE A 335 0.39 15.51 3.34
CA ILE A 335 -0.29 15.05 4.55
C ILE A 335 0.71 15.13 5.69
N PHE A 336 0.48 16.03 6.63
CA PHE A 336 1.35 16.19 7.80
C PHE A 336 0.99 15.14 8.84
N MET A 337 1.90 14.21 9.09
CA MET A 337 1.75 13.20 10.12
C MET A 337 2.62 13.56 11.31
N PRO A 338 2.14 13.34 12.54
CA PRO A 338 2.99 13.49 13.72
C PRO A 338 4.22 12.59 13.59
N SER A 339 5.31 13.04 14.17
CA SER A 339 6.60 12.33 14.21
C SER A 339 6.54 11.13 15.14
#